data_372a405beef87dbbee5db6010b17c6b0
#
_entry.id   372a405beef87dbbee5db6010b17c6b0
#
_cell.length_a   1.000
_cell.length_b   1.000
_cell.length_c   1.000
_cell.angle_alpha   90.00
_cell.angle_beta   90.00
_cell.angle_gamma   90.00
#
_symmetry.space_group_name_H-M   'P 1'
#
loop_
_entity.id
_entity.type
_entity.pdbx_description
1 polymer ?
#
loop_
_entity_poly.entity_id
_entity_poly.type
_entity_poly.pdbx_seq_one_letter_code
_entity_poly.pdbx_strand_id
1 'polypeptide(L)'
;MSATTTTYLSNPDVLINSVSLRDQCSAATLTRTVEALESTAFGDLARFYVGGLQANELTLTLYMSYAASETYATLKDLVGTQFNVIVSPSAPSTPNTYSTTNPGFTLTGAYLASLPVINATMGELSTIDITIQGGLYTVDES
;
A
#
# COMPACT_ATOMS: atom_id res chain seq x y z
N MET A 1 -8.36 -29.88 -0.58
CA MET A 1 -7.25 -29.66 -1.50
C MET A 1 -6.11 -28.96 -0.77
N SER A 2 -4.91 -29.44 -0.92
CA SER A 2 -3.74 -28.78 -0.34
C SER A 2 -3.21 -27.71 -1.29
N ALA A 3 -2.63 -26.66 -0.75
CA ALA A 3 -1.98 -25.63 -1.57
C ALA A 3 -0.76 -26.22 -2.27
N THR A 4 -0.63 -25.98 -3.57
CA THR A 4 0.52 -26.43 -4.36
C THR A 4 1.53 -25.30 -4.57
N THR A 5 1.17 -24.06 -4.24
CA THR A 5 2.02 -22.90 -4.45
C THR A 5 1.90 -21.96 -3.24
N THR A 6 3.03 -21.50 -2.78
CA THR A 6 3.11 -20.44 -1.77
C THR A 6 3.85 -19.25 -2.37
N THR A 7 3.56 -18.05 -1.86
CA THR A 7 4.17 -16.84 -2.38
C THR A 7 5.33 -16.40 -1.51
N TYR A 8 6.49 -16.26 -2.13
CA TYR A 8 7.66 -15.64 -1.50
C TYR A 8 7.98 -14.35 -2.24
N LEU A 9 7.83 -13.22 -1.55
CA LEU A 9 8.03 -11.91 -2.15
C LEU A 9 9.47 -11.46 -1.95
N SER A 10 10.31 -11.73 -2.95
CA SER A 10 11.73 -11.37 -2.91
C SER A 10 12.01 -10.00 -3.53
N ASN A 11 11.10 -9.49 -4.36
CA ASN A 11 11.32 -8.24 -5.08
C ASN A 11 10.00 -7.47 -5.29
N PRO A 12 9.21 -7.21 -4.23
CA PRO A 12 8.01 -6.42 -4.38
C PRO A 12 8.34 -4.98 -4.76
N ASP A 13 7.42 -4.33 -5.45
CA ASP A 13 7.59 -2.95 -5.89
C ASP A 13 6.56 -2.06 -5.20
N VAL A 14 7.00 -0.87 -4.78
CA VAL A 14 6.15 0.16 -4.20
C VAL A 14 6.42 1.46 -4.94
N LEU A 15 5.41 1.94 -5.68
CA LEU A 15 5.49 3.22 -6.39
C LEU A 15 4.64 4.24 -5.66
N ILE A 16 5.25 5.28 -5.14
CA ILE A 16 4.55 6.37 -4.48
C ILE A 16 4.69 7.60 -5.36
N ASN A 17 3.56 8.08 -5.88
CA ASN A 17 3.52 9.20 -6.82
C ASN A 17 4.48 8.98 -8.00
N SER A 18 4.49 7.76 -8.53
CA SER A 18 5.32 7.30 -9.65
C SER A 18 6.82 7.19 -9.36
N VAL A 19 7.21 7.24 -8.08
CA VAL A 19 8.61 7.04 -7.67
C VAL A 19 8.72 5.71 -6.92
N SER A 20 9.61 4.83 -7.36
CA SER A 20 9.82 3.54 -6.72
C SER A 20 10.65 3.70 -5.44
N LEU A 21 10.14 3.19 -4.33
CA LEU A 21 10.84 3.16 -3.06
C LEU A 21 11.18 1.73 -2.62
N ARG A 22 11.19 0.78 -3.55
CA ARG A 22 11.43 -0.62 -3.22
C ARG A 22 12.80 -0.85 -2.56
N ASP A 23 13.79 -0.06 -2.92
CA ASP A 23 15.15 -0.20 -2.37
C ASP A 23 15.23 0.21 -0.90
N GLN A 24 14.28 1.01 -0.43
CA GLN A 24 14.21 1.47 0.96
C GLN A 24 13.14 0.75 1.77
N CYS A 25 12.25 0.01 1.11
CA CYS A 25 11.11 -0.61 1.78
C CYS A 25 11.49 -1.98 2.34
N SER A 26 11.34 -2.14 3.65
CA SER A 26 11.58 -3.43 4.30
C SER A 26 10.29 -4.21 4.55
N ALA A 27 9.14 -3.52 4.63
CA ALA A 27 7.85 -4.15 4.81
C ALA A 27 6.74 -3.28 4.23
N ALA A 28 5.74 -3.92 3.65
CA ALA A 28 4.57 -3.23 3.10
C ALA A 28 3.33 -4.10 3.32
N THR A 29 2.25 -3.51 3.79
CA THR A 29 0.97 -4.19 3.98
C THR A 29 -0.14 -3.29 3.44
N LEU A 30 -0.80 -3.75 2.40
CA LEU A 30 -1.97 -3.08 1.83
C LEU A 30 -3.22 -3.84 2.24
N THR A 31 -4.11 -3.18 2.94
CA THR A 31 -5.37 -3.76 3.39
C THR A 31 -6.51 -3.06 2.68
N ARG A 32 -7.31 -3.84 1.98
CA ARG A 32 -8.54 -3.37 1.36
C ARG A 32 -9.70 -3.65 2.30
N THR A 33 -10.44 -2.60 2.66
CA THR A 33 -11.58 -2.71 3.55
C THR A 33 -12.79 -2.03 2.93
N VAL A 34 -13.93 -2.70 2.98
CA VAL A 34 -15.21 -2.15 2.57
C VAL A 34 -16.12 -2.17 3.79
N GLU A 35 -16.72 -1.03 4.11
CA GLU A 35 -17.64 -0.92 5.24
C GLU A 35 -18.80 -1.88 5.05
N ALA A 36 -19.13 -2.64 6.10
CA ALA A 36 -20.27 -3.57 6.10
C ALA A 36 -21.47 -2.88 6.75
N LEU A 37 -22.53 -2.67 5.96
CA LEU A 37 -23.78 -2.09 6.44
C LEU A 37 -24.81 -3.21 6.58
N GLU A 38 -25.43 -3.32 7.76
CA GLU A 38 -26.41 -4.38 8.01
C GLU A 38 -27.70 -4.08 7.26
N SER A 39 -28.17 -5.07 6.50
CA SER A 39 -29.41 -4.99 5.73
C SER A 39 -30.44 -6.04 6.15
N THR A 40 -30.28 -6.60 7.35
CA THR A 40 -31.18 -7.63 7.87
C THR A 40 -32.60 -7.07 8.09
N ALA A 41 -33.60 -7.81 7.62
CA ALA A 41 -35.02 -7.43 7.77
C ALA A 41 -35.77 -8.46 8.62
N PHE A 42 -36.98 -8.11 9.01
CA PHE A 42 -37.84 -9.06 9.71
C PHE A 42 -38.11 -10.30 8.86
N GLY A 43 -38.03 -11.45 9.48
CA GLY A 43 -38.20 -12.73 8.78
C GLY A 43 -36.91 -13.35 8.29
N ASP A 44 -35.80 -12.61 8.31
CA ASP A 44 -34.50 -13.15 7.97
C ASP A 44 -33.99 -14.07 9.07
N LEU A 45 -33.41 -15.22 8.66
CA LEU A 45 -32.88 -16.21 9.59
C LEU A 45 -31.38 -15.98 9.87
N ALA A 46 -30.76 -15.06 9.16
CA ALA A 46 -29.34 -14.71 9.30
C ALA A 46 -29.18 -13.21 9.12
N ARG A 47 -28.04 -12.68 9.54
CA ARG A 47 -27.70 -11.28 9.30
C ARG A 47 -27.13 -11.11 7.91
N PHE A 48 -27.59 -10.10 7.21
CA PHE A 48 -27.13 -9.77 5.87
C PHE A 48 -26.48 -8.37 5.87
N TYR A 49 -25.47 -8.19 5.03
CA TYR A 49 -24.72 -6.95 4.95
C TYR A 49 -24.58 -6.49 3.51
N VAL A 50 -24.52 -5.19 3.31
CA VAL A 50 -24.20 -4.58 2.02
C VAL A 50 -22.94 -3.74 2.16
N GLY A 51 -22.21 -3.56 1.05
CA GLY A 51 -20.99 -2.77 1.07
C GLY A 51 -21.27 -1.28 1.15
N GLY A 52 -20.53 -0.59 2.01
CA GLY A 52 -20.52 0.87 2.10
C GLY A 52 -19.28 1.46 1.48
N LEU A 53 -18.72 2.50 2.10
CA LEU A 53 -17.51 3.15 1.62
C LEU A 53 -16.27 2.30 1.86
N GLN A 54 -15.30 2.45 0.98
CA GLN A 54 -14.00 1.80 1.15
C GLN A 54 -13.17 2.54 2.19
N ALA A 55 -12.44 1.77 3.00
CA ALA A 55 -11.47 2.30 3.96
C ALA A 55 -10.18 1.53 3.79
N ASN A 56 -9.37 1.95 2.83
CA ASN A 56 -8.14 1.27 2.46
C ASN A 56 -6.96 1.86 3.22
N GLU A 57 -5.96 1.03 3.49
CA GLU A 57 -4.79 1.46 4.25
C GLU A 57 -3.55 0.74 3.75
N LEU A 58 -2.47 1.49 3.58
CA LEU A 58 -1.17 0.95 3.23
C LEU A 58 -0.18 1.34 4.32
N THR A 59 0.40 0.35 5.00
CA THR A 59 1.42 0.55 6.01
C THR A 59 2.76 0.15 5.43
N LEU A 60 3.74 1.03 5.53
CA LEU A 60 5.09 0.83 5.00
C LEU A 60 6.12 1.02 6.09
N THR A 61 7.11 0.15 6.13
CA THR A 61 8.34 0.33 6.92
C THR A 61 9.47 0.60 5.94
N LEU A 62 10.07 1.77 6.03
CA LEU A 62 11.08 2.24 5.09
C LEU A 62 12.37 2.58 5.82
N TYR A 63 13.50 2.32 5.17
CA TYR A 63 14.76 2.88 5.61
C TYR A 63 14.80 4.36 5.23
N MET A 64 15.21 5.21 6.18
CA MET A 64 15.29 6.64 5.92
C MET A 64 16.51 6.95 5.04
N SER A 65 16.29 7.74 4.01
CA SER A 65 17.34 8.25 3.14
C SER A 65 17.00 9.68 2.73
N TYR A 66 17.99 10.55 2.79
CA TYR A 66 17.82 11.96 2.42
C TYR A 66 18.40 12.27 1.03
N ALA A 67 18.85 11.25 0.32
CA ALA A 67 19.35 11.42 -1.05
C ALA A 67 18.20 11.74 -2.01
N ALA A 68 18.55 12.27 -3.18
CA ALA A 68 17.56 12.61 -4.20
C ALA A 68 16.78 11.38 -4.66
N SER A 69 15.46 11.53 -4.82
CA SER A 69 14.52 10.47 -5.23
C SER A 69 14.43 9.29 -4.25
N GLU A 70 14.92 9.46 -3.04
CA GLU A 70 14.84 8.46 -1.98
C GLU A 70 13.66 8.76 -1.03
N THR A 71 13.64 8.12 0.13
CA THR A 71 12.50 8.17 1.06
C THR A 71 12.06 9.59 1.40
N TYR A 72 12.96 10.39 1.95
CA TYR A 72 12.60 11.74 2.40
C TYR A 72 12.25 12.66 1.23
N ALA A 73 13.06 12.66 0.19
CA ALA A 73 12.83 13.53 -0.97
C ALA A 73 11.51 13.25 -1.68
N THR A 74 11.08 11.97 -1.67
CA THR A 74 9.80 11.57 -2.27
C THR A 74 8.61 11.94 -1.39
N LEU A 75 8.73 11.77 -0.08
CA LEU A 75 7.58 11.86 0.83
C LEU A 75 7.37 13.26 1.43
N LYS A 76 8.40 14.09 1.49
CA LYS A 76 8.33 15.38 2.18
C LYS A 76 7.23 16.31 1.65
N ASP A 77 7.01 16.29 0.35
CA ASP A 77 6.03 17.17 -0.28
C ASP A 77 4.64 16.52 -0.38
N LEU A 78 4.52 15.25 0.01
CA LEU A 78 3.26 14.51 -0.08
C LEU A 78 2.45 14.56 1.21
N VAL A 79 3.06 14.91 2.33
CA VAL A 79 2.34 15.01 3.60
C VAL A 79 1.25 16.06 3.48
N GLY A 80 0.02 15.66 3.81
CA GLY A 80 -1.14 16.56 3.71
C GLY A 80 -1.70 16.69 2.31
N THR A 81 -1.27 15.86 1.36
CA THR A 81 -1.77 15.89 -0.02
C THR A 81 -2.28 14.53 -0.45
N GLN A 82 -3.04 14.49 -1.53
CA GLN A 82 -3.51 13.25 -2.15
C GLN A 82 -2.56 12.87 -3.28
N PHE A 83 -2.31 11.57 -3.41
CA PHE A 83 -1.43 11.04 -4.45
C PHE A 83 -1.79 9.60 -4.76
N ASN A 84 -1.19 9.03 -5.79
CA ASN A 84 -1.45 7.65 -6.21
C ASN A 84 -0.33 6.74 -5.73
N VAL A 85 -0.71 5.53 -5.33
CA VAL A 85 0.23 4.51 -4.86
C VAL A 85 -0.06 3.22 -5.60
N ILE A 86 1.00 2.54 -6.05
CA ILE A 86 0.90 1.23 -6.69
C ILE A 86 1.83 0.27 -5.95
N VAL A 87 1.30 -0.88 -5.54
CA VAL A 87 2.08 -1.94 -4.90
C VAL A 87 1.92 -3.21 -5.71
N SER A 88 3.03 -3.89 -6.01
CA SER A 88 2.98 -5.16 -6.73
C SER A 88 3.83 -6.23 -6.03
N PRO A 89 3.46 -7.54 -6.16
CA PRO A 89 4.24 -8.62 -5.56
C PRO A 89 5.65 -8.74 -6.12
N SER A 90 5.85 -8.33 -7.37
CA SER A 90 7.15 -8.36 -8.02
C SER A 90 7.26 -7.18 -8.97
N ALA A 91 8.41 -6.50 -8.95
CA ALA A 91 8.66 -5.40 -9.86
C ALA A 91 8.57 -5.90 -11.32
N PRO A 92 7.70 -5.30 -12.15
CA PRO A 92 7.59 -5.73 -13.54
C PRO A 92 8.85 -5.37 -14.34
N SER A 93 9.19 -6.22 -15.30
CA SER A 93 10.35 -5.96 -16.19
C SER A 93 10.12 -4.74 -17.08
N THR A 94 8.85 -4.52 -17.46
CA THR A 94 8.43 -3.30 -18.16
C THR A 94 7.58 -2.48 -17.19
N PRO A 95 7.91 -1.21 -16.91
CA PRO A 95 7.16 -0.41 -15.93
C PRO A 95 5.66 -0.36 -16.25
N ASN A 96 4.85 -0.49 -15.20
CA ASN A 96 3.39 -0.44 -15.25
C ASN A 96 2.76 -1.56 -16.07
N THR A 97 3.46 -2.69 -16.22
CA THR A 97 2.93 -3.87 -16.91
C THR A 97 2.66 -4.96 -15.90
N TYR A 98 1.38 -5.28 -15.69
CA TYR A 98 0.95 -6.25 -14.67
C TYR A 98 0.17 -7.39 -15.32
N SER A 99 -0.02 -8.47 -14.56
CA SER A 99 -0.75 -9.64 -15.02
C SER A 99 -1.57 -10.24 -13.87
N THR A 100 -2.36 -11.27 -14.16
CA THR A 100 -3.16 -11.93 -13.12
C THR A 100 -2.31 -12.60 -12.05
N THR A 101 -1.07 -12.97 -12.38
CA THR A 101 -0.13 -13.56 -11.41
C THR A 101 0.80 -12.53 -10.77
N ASN A 102 0.85 -11.32 -11.32
CA ASN A 102 1.61 -10.21 -10.78
C ASN A 102 0.78 -8.92 -10.87
N PRO A 103 -0.29 -8.80 -10.08
CA PRO A 103 -1.18 -7.64 -10.17
C PRO A 103 -0.54 -6.38 -9.58
N GLY A 104 -0.95 -5.23 -10.12
CA GLY A 104 -0.59 -3.94 -9.55
C GLY A 104 -1.76 -3.39 -8.73
N PHE A 105 -1.62 -3.39 -7.41
CA PHE A 105 -2.66 -2.87 -6.51
C PHE A 105 -2.51 -1.36 -6.39
N THR A 106 -3.54 -0.63 -6.79
CA THR A 106 -3.50 0.83 -6.88
C THR A 106 -4.44 1.47 -5.88
N LEU A 107 -3.97 2.50 -5.17
CA LEU A 107 -4.82 3.43 -4.42
C LEU A 107 -4.75 4.79 -5.11
N THR A 108 -5.89 5.25 -5.62
CA THR A 108 -6.00 6.55 -6.28
C THR A 108 -6.56 7.57 -5.32
N GLY A 109 -5.82 8.67 -5.10
CA GLY A 109 -6.22 9.70 -4.17
C GLY A 109 -5.96 9.35 -2.71
N ALA A 110 -4.93 8.55 -2.44
CA ALA A 110 -4.53 8.21 -1.08
C ALA A 110 -3.93 9.43 -0.37
N TYR A 111 -3.93 9.41 0.96
CA TYR A 111 -3.54 10.54 1.78
C TYR A 111 -2.50 10.13 2.80
N LEU A 112 -1.43 10.91 2.90
CA LEU A 112 -0.39 10.74 3.92
C LEU A 112 -0.53 11.85 4.96
N ALA A 113 -0.94 11.48 6.18
CA ALA A 113 -1.22 12.43 7.24
C ALA A 113 0.01 12.84 8.03
N SER A 114 0.99 11.95 8.14
CA SER A 114 2.19 12.24 8.93
C SER A 114 3.40 11.53 8.35
N LEU A 115 4.55 12.16 8.52
CA LEU A 115 5.84 11.60 8.11
C LEU A 115 6.85 11.83 9.23
N PRO A 116 7.40 10.77 9.84
CA PRO A 116 8.54 10.94 10.74
C PRO A 116 9.74 11.46 9.94
N VAL A 117 10.16 12.69 10.22
CA VAL A 117 11.23 13.32 9.44
C VAL A 117 12.61 12.91 9.92
N ILE A 118 12.69 12.39 11.14
CA ILE A 118 13.92 11.81 11.68
C ILE A 118 13.53 10.73 12.70
N ASN A 119 14.21 9.60 12.62
CA ASN A 119 14.09 8.53 13.62
C ASN A 119 15.47 7.89 13.73
N ALA A 120 16.22 8.28 14.74
CA ALA A 120 17.61 7.89 14.86
C ALA A 120 17.85 7.17 16.19
N THR A 121 18.50 6.02 16.10
CA THR A 121 18.98 5.26 17.26
C THR A 121 20.45 4.92 17.02
N MET A 122 21.29 5.22 18.00
CA MET A 122 22.72 4.98 17.88
C MET A 122 23.00 3.50 17.65
N GLY A 123 23.81 3.18 16.63
CA GLY A 123 24.19 1.83 16.29
C GLY A 123 23.19 1.08 15.42
N GLU A 124 22.10 1.72 15.00
CA GLU A 124 21.07 1.11 14.16
C GLU A 124 20.81 1.92 12.91
N LEU A 125 20.34 1.24 11.87
CA LEU A 125 19.85 1.91 10.68
C LEU A 125 18.56 2.65 11.01
N SER A 126 18.43 3.87 10.47
CA SER A 126 17.21 4.66 10.68
C SER A 126 16.08 4.10 9.84
N THR A 127 14.97 3.74 10.48
CA THR A 127 13.76 3.27 9.81
C THR A 127 12.57 4.10 10.25
N ILE A 128 11.57 4.21 9.37
CA ILE A 128 10.33 4.89 9.68
C ILE A 128 9.15 4.02 9.28
N ASP A 129 8.07 4.15 10.04
CA ASP A 129 6.79 3.53 9.69
C ASP A 129 5.84 4.64 9.26
N ILE A 130 5.24 4.48 8.08
CA ILE A 130 4.24 5.41 7.59
C ILE A 130 2.95 4.68 7.27
N THR A 131 1.83 5.39 7.40
CA THR A 131 0.51 4.87 7.06
C THR A 131 -0.13 5.79 6.04
N ILE A 132 -0.44 5.24 4.88
CA ILE A 132 -1.14 5.93 3.80
C ILE A 132 -2.58 5.47 3.84
N GLN A 133 -3.52 6.42 3.92
CA GLN A 133 -4.92 6.12 4.17
C GLN A 133 -5.79 6.53 3.02
N GLY A 134 -6.91 5.80 2.87
CA GLY A 134 -7.96 6.14 1.93
C GLY A 134 -7.61 5.86 0.49
N GLY A 135 -8.32 6.54 -0.39
CA GLY A 135 -8.18 6.33 -1.82
C GLY A 135 -9.10 5.25 -2.36
N LEU A 136 -9.24 5.23 -3.67
CA LEU A 136 -10.03 4.23 -4.36
C LEU A 136 -9.13 3.07 -4.75
N TYR A 137 -9.48 1.87 -4.26
CA TYR A 137 -8.75 0.66 -4.59
C TYR A 137 -9.11 0.19 -5.99
N THR A 138 -8.09 -0.06 -6.79
CA THR A 138 -8.23 -0.74 -8.08
C THR A 138 -7.08 -1.71 -8.25
N VAL A 139 -7.26 -2.69 -9.12
CA VAL A 139 -6.22 -3.67 -9.42
C VAL A 139 -5.98 -3.70 -10.92
N ASP A 140 -4.71 -3.72 -11.30
CA ASP A 140 -4.28 -3.87 -12.69
C ASP A 140 -3.73 -5.29 -12.86
N GLU A 141 -4.40 -6.08 -13.70
CA GLU A 141 -4.05 -7.47 -13.95
C GLU A 141 -3.76 -7.76 -15.43
N SER A 142 -3.66 -6.73 -16.23
CA SER A 142 -3.50 -6.92 -17.67
C SER A 142 -2.18 -6.38 -18.22
#